data_c968b59fd69994eb0799eb702ecd0b2b
#
_entry.id   c968b59fd69994eb0799eb702ecd0b2b
#
_cell.length_a   1.000
_cell.length_b   1.000
_cell.length_c   1.000
_cell.angle_alpha   90.00
_cell.angle_beta   90.00
_cell.angle_gamma   90.00
#
_symmetry.space_group_name_H-M   'P 1'
#
loop_
_entity.id
_entity.type
_entity.pdbx_description
1 polymer ?
#
loop_
_entity_poly.entity_id
_entity_poly.type
_entity_poly.pdbx_seq_one_letter_code
_entity_poly.pdbx_strand_id
1 'polypeptide(L)'
;MAGKRDISWVADTLIAFLQGNLPAKLNELDAEYNDGIVLEDIPNEFMFVSEKLNPPGYPMLVIIAEGTDLNPFDGQSRYGIEHHELTIAIALISRGEDEEFLKRRTMRTIRGIEEVLLENITLNNAVNDVICLSKEYSPLVGDDSNTFYLQEGQLSIRVETME
;
A
#
# COMPACT_ATOMS: atom_id res chain seq x y z
N MET A 1 -28.05 -4.10 2.44
CA MET A 1 -27.63 -3.55 1.15
C MET A 1 -26.11 -3.55 1.10
N ALA A 2 -25.54 -4.26 0.15
CA ALA A 2 -24.11 -4.20 -0.01
C ALA A 2 -23.68 -2.76 -0.31
N GLY A 3 -22.77 -2.22 0.47
CA GLY A 3 -22.22 -0.89 0.22
C GLY A 3 -21.58 -0.86 -1.17
N LYS A 4 -21.54 0.29 -1.79
CA LYS A 4 -20.89 0.45 -3.08
C LYS A 4 -19.40 0.17 -2.90
N ARG A 5 -18.88 -0.79 -3.64
CA ARG A 5 -17.45 -1.15 -3.64
C ARG A 5 -16.69 -0.30 -4.63
N ASP A 6 -16.80 1.01 -4.45
CA ASP A 6 -16.05 1.96 -5.25
C ASP A 6 -14.58 2.07 -4.78
N ILE A 7 -13.82 2.89 -5.47
CA ILE A 7 -12.38 3.05 -5.19
C ILE A 7 -12.13 3.60 -3.78
N SER A 8 -13.02 4.43 -3.26
CA SER A 8 -12.92 4.96 -1.89
C SER A 8 -13.08 3.85 -0.86
N TRP A 9 -14.09 2.99 -1.05
CA TRP A 9 -14.31 1.84 -0.18
C TRP A 9 -13.13 0.86 -0.21
N VAL A 10 -12.57 0.63 -1.41
CA VAL A 10 -11.41 -0.25 -1.57
C VAL A 10 -10.19 0.34 -0.87
N ALA A 11 -9.97 1.64 -0.98
CA ALA A 11 -8.86 2.31 -0.28
C ALA A 11 -8.97 2.14 1.23
N ASP A 12 -10.16 2.36 1.80
CA ASP A 12 -10.39 2.17 3.23
C ASP A 12 -10.20 0.70 3.64
N THR A 13 -10.65 -0.22 2.81
CA THR A 13 -10.49 -1.66 3.04
C THR A 13 -9.01 -2.07 3.04
N LEU A 14 -8.23 -1.54 2.10
CA LEU A 14 -6.78 -1.78 2.05
C LEU A 14 -6.08 -1.26 3.31
N ILE A 15 -6.42 -0.06 3.77
CA ILE A 15 -5.84 0.49 4.98
C ILE A 15 -6.14 -0.41 6.17
N ALA A 16 -7.41 -0.79 6.37
CA ALA A 16 -7.80 -1.67 7.47
C ALA A 16 -7.08 -3.03 7.40
N PHE A 17 -6.95 -3.58 6.20
CA PHE A 17 -6.27 -4.86 5.98
C PHE A 17 -4.78 -4.75 6.32
N LEU A 18 -4.11 -3.70 5.88
CA LEU A 18 -2.69 -3.48 6.19
C LEU A 18 -2.46 -3.20 7.67
N GLN A 19 -3.32 -2.43 8.32
CA GLN A 19 -3.24 -2.20 9.76
C GLN A 19 -3.30 -3.50 10.56
N GLY A 20 -4.11 -4.46 10.12
CA GLY A 20 -4.28 -5.74 10.80
C GLY A 20 -3.17 -6.76 10.51
N ASN A 21 -2.50 -6.68 9.38
CA ASN A 21 -1.61 -7.76 8.90
C ASN A 21 -0.16 -7.35 8.71
N LEU A 22 0.12 -6.08 8.45
CA LEU A 22 1.47 -5.63 8.15
C LEU A 22 2.44 -5.73 9.34
N PRO A 23 2.08 -5.37 10.58
CA PRO A 23 3.02 -5.44 11.70
C PRO A 23 3.62 -6.84 11.91
N ALA A 24 2.79 -7.88 11.84
CA ALA A 24 3.29 -9.26 11.97
C ALA A 24 4.23 -9.63 10.82
N LYS A 25 3.94 -9.19 9.61
CA LYS A 25 4.80 -9.43 8.44
C LYS A 25 6.14 -8.74 8.57
N LEU A 26 6.18 -7.51 9.05
CA LEU A 26 7.43 -6.78 9.26
C LEU A 26 8.31 -7.48 10.31
N ASN A 27 7.72 -7.99 11.38
CA ASN A 27 8.45 -8.78 12.38
C ASN A 27 9.01 -10.07 11.77
N GLU A 28 8.23 -10.74 10.93
CA GLU A 28 8.67 -11.96 10.23
C GLU A 28 9.86 -11.67 9.31
N LEU A 29 9.83 -10.56 8.57
CA LEU A 29 10.93 -10.15 7.71
C LEU A 29 12.17 -9.76 8.50
N ASP A 30 12.03 -9.11 9.64
CA ASP A 30 13.16 -8.79 10.53
C ASP A 30 13.87 -10.07 10.98
N ALA A 31 13.11 -11.10 11.33
CA ALA A 31 13.67 -12.39 11.70
C ALA A 31 14.34 -13.10 10.52
N GLU A 32 13.76 -13.00 9.33
CA GLU A 32 14.31 -13.59 8.10
C GLU A 32 15.65 -12.96 7.71
N TYR A 33 15.71 -11.64 7.68
CA TYR A 33 16.95 -10.94 7.32
C TYR A 33 18.01 -11.00 8.40
N ASN A 34 17.64 -10.79 9.65
CA ASN A 34 18.51 -10.89 10.83
C ASN A 34 19.87 -10.19 10.66
N ASP A 35 19.85 -8.97 10.14
CA ASP A 35 21.07 -8.20 9.81
C ASP A 35 21.16 -6.86 10.57
N GLY A 36 20.37 -6.69 11.61
CA GLY A 36 20.35 -5.48 12.44
C GLY A 36 19.52 -4.33 11.89
N ILE A 37 18.97 -4.44 10.69
CA ILE A 37 18.07 -3.44 10.14
C ILE A 37 16.65 -3.81 10.56
N VAL A 38 16.09 -3.04 11.48
CA VAL A 38 14.73 -3.25 12.01
C VAL A 38 13.75 -2.43 11.20
N LEU A 39 12.69 -3.09 10.72
CA LEU A 39 11.61 -2.42 10.00
C LEU A 39 10.69 -1.73 11.01
N GLU A 40 10.39 -0.48 10.74
CA GLU A 40 9.52 0.30 11.61
C GLU A 40 8.05 0.03 11.27
N ASP A 41 7.24 -0.21 12.31
CA ASP A 41 5.79 -0.28 12.13
C ASP A 41 5.28 1.08 11.69
N ILE A 42 4.30 1.04 10.78
CA ILE A 42 3.62 2.26 10.35
C ILE A 42 2.46 2.49 11.32
N PRO A 43 2.49 3.58 12.12
CA PRO A 43 1.36 3.88 13.00
C PRO A 43 0.05 4.00 12.22
N ASN A 44 -1.04 3.51 12.81
CA ASN A 44 -2.35 3.55 12.13
C ASN A 44 -2.75 4.98 11.75
N GLU A 45 -2.41 5.94 12.60
CA GLU A 45 -2.68 7.36 12.37
C GLU A 45 -1.82 7.97 11.25
N PHE A 46 -0.83 7.24 10.73
CA PHE A 46 0.02 7.66 9.61
C PHE A 46 -0.34 6.95 8.30
N MET A 47 -1.51 6.32 8.24
CA MET A 47 -2.05 5.70 7.03
C MET A 47 -3.21 6.52 6.49
N PHE A 48 -3.09 7.00 5.25
CA PHE A 48 -4.02 7.96 4.67
C PHE A 48 -4.50 7.54 3.29
N VAL A 49 -5.68 8.04 2.90
CA VAL A 49 -6.22 7.88 1.53
C VAL A 49 -5.91 9.09 0.63
N SER A 50 -5.12 10.03 1.12
CA SER A 50 -4.72 11.21 0.37
C SER A 50 -3.36 11.70 0.83
N GLU A 51 -2.64 12.38 -0.06
CA GLU A 51 -1.39 13.01 0.28
C GLU A 51 -1.59 14.10 1.34
N LYS A 52 -0.60 14.27 2.20
CA LYS A 52 -0.61 15.27 3.25
C LYS A 52 0.44 16.34 2.98
N LEU A 53 0.00 17.60 2.97
CA LEU A 53 0.93 18.73 2.83
C LEU A 53 1.87 18.85 4.03
N ASN A 54 1.36 18.56 5.22
CA ASN A 54 2.13 18.57 6.45
C ASN A 54 2.05 17.18 7.08
N PRO A 55 2.96 16.25 6.70
CA PRO A 55 2.93 14.90 7.26
C PRO A 55 3.08 14.90 8.77
N PRO A 56 2.27 14.11 9.51
CA PRO A 56 2.35 14.07 10.97
C PRO A 56 3.59 13.34 11.47
N GLY A 57 4.19 12.47 10.63
CA GLY A 57 5.37 11.71 10.99
C GLY A 57 5.70 10.64 9.96
N TYR A 58 6.73 9.86 10.24
CA TYR A 58 7.24 8.83 9.35
C TYR A 58 7.50 7.54 10.14
N PRO A 59 7.41 6.36 9.51
CA PRO A 59 6.98 6.14 8.12
C PRO A 59 5.51 6.46 7.92
N MET A 60 5.15 6.90 6.73
CA MET A 60 3.79 7.26 6.36
C MET A 60 3.36 6.45 5.14
N LEU A 61 2.12 5.98 5.15
CA LEU A 61 1.57 5.21 4.04
C LEU A 61 0.37 5.94 3.46
N VAL A 62 0.35 6.06 2.13
CA VAL A 62 -0.71 6.76 1.41
C VAL A 62 -1.28 5.82 0.35
N ILE A 63 -2.58 5.71 0.30
CA ILE A 63 -3.29 5.00 -0.75
C ILE A 63 -3.72 6.02 -1.80
N ILE A 64 -3.18 5.90 -3.01
CA ILE A 64 -3.47 6.83 -4.09
C ILE A 64 -4.36 6.12 -5.11
N ALA A 65 -5.59 6.59 -5.23
CA ALA A 65 -6.52 6.07 -6.22
C ALA A 65 -6.18 6.68 -7.59
N GLU A 66 -5.76 5.85 -8.55
CA GLU A 66 -5.34 6.32 -9.86
C GLU A 66 -6.45 6.26 -10.89
N GLY A 67 -7.35 5.29 -10.80
CA GLY A 67 -8.45 5.19 -11.77
C GLY A 67 -9.28 3.94 -11.61
N THR A 68 -10.38 3.91 -12.34
CA THR A 68 -11.30 2.78 -12.41
C THR A 68 -11.63 2.47 -13.85
N ASP A 69 -11.40 1.22 -14.26
CA ASP A 69 -11.82 0.74 -15.56
C ASP A 69 -13.07 -0.12 -15.40
N LEU A 70 -14.07 0.15 -16.22
CA LEU A 70 -15.27 -0.65 -16.32
C LEU A 70 -15.10 -1.65 -17.47
N ASN A 71 -15.26 -2.94 -17.17
CA ASN A 71 -15.15 -3.96 -18.20
C ASN A 71 -16.53 -4.38 -18.69
N PRO A 72 -16.95 -3.93 -19.89
CA PRO A 72 -18.28 -4.23 -20.41
C PRO A 72 -18.48 -5.68 -20.82
N PHE A 73 -17.41 -6.46 -20.91
CA PHE A 73 -17.50 -7.86 -21.36
C PHE A 73 -17.73 -8.85 -20.21
N ASP A 74 -17.67 -8.43 -18.96
CA ASP A 74 -17.76 -9.30 -17.80
C ASP A 74 -19.13 -9.25 -17.10
N GLY A 75 -20.20 -9.32 -17.89
CA GLY A 75 -21.56 -9.37 -17.35
C GLY A 75 -22.12 -8.04 -16.93
N GLN A 76 -21.45 -6.98 -17.29
CA GLN A 76 -21.92 -5.63 -17.05
C GLN A 76 -23.28 -5.40 -17.68
N SER A 77 -24.14 -4.73 -17.01
CA SER A 77 -25.45 -4.24 -17.46
C SER A 77 -26.53 -5.29 -17.70
N ARG A 78 -26.21 -6.48 -18.10
CA ARG A 78 -27.23 -7.51 -18.41
C ARG A 78 -27.93 -8.03 -17.17
N TYR A 79 -27.22 -8.08 -16.04
CA TYR A 79 -27.72 -8.59 -14.76
C TYR A 79 -27.50 -7.59 -13.61
N GLY A 80 -27.14 -6.35 -13.93
CA GLY A 80 -26.83 -5.34 -12.91
C GLY A 80 -25.52 -5.61 -12.17
N ILE A 81 -24.67 -6.50 -12.68
CA ILE A 81 -23.35 -6.79 -12.11
C ILE A 81 -22.32 -5.96 -12.87
N GLU A 82 -21.61 -5.13 -12.13
CA GLU A 82 -20.50 -4.34 -12.67
C GLU A 82 -19.17 -4.92 -12.21
N HIS A 83 -18.28 -5.16 -13.17
CA HIS A 83 -16.92 -5.56 -12.89
C HIS A 83 -16.02 -4.33 -13.00
N HIS A 84 -15.40 -3.98 -11.90
CA HIS A 84 -14.51 -2.82 -11.81
C HIS A 84 -13.08 -3.28 -11.62
N GLU A 85 -12.17 -2.74 -12.44
CA GLU A 85 -10.75 -2.87 -12.26
C GLU A 85 -10.23 -1.52 -11.73
N LEU A 86 -9.75 -1.53 -10.50
CA LEU A 86 -9.29 -0.33 -9.82
C LEU A 86 -7.76 -0.32 -9.80
N THR A 87 -7.16 0.75 -10.30
CA THR A 87 -5.71 0.94 -10.23
C THR A 87 -5.40 1.82 -9.02
N ILE A 88 -4.57 1.30 -8.13
CA ILE A 88 -4.23 1.93 -6.87
C ILE A 88 -2.72 1.88 -6.68
N ALA A 89 -2.14 3.00 -6.24
CA ALA A 89 -0.76 3.05 -5.80
C ALA A 89 -0.72 3.10 -4.28
N ILE A 90 0.10 2.24 -3.69
CA ILE A 90 0.40 2.28 -2.26
C ILE A 90 1.77 2.92 -2.12
N ALA A 91 1.81 4.14 -1.59
CA ALA A 91 3.05 4.89 -1.44
C ALA A 91 3.50 4.86 0.02
N LEU A 92 4.74 4.48 0.23
CA LEU A 92 5.40 4.51 1.53
C LEU A 92 6.43 5.62 1.52
N ILE A 93 6.36 6.54 2.48
CA ILE A 93 7.34 7.59 2.64
C ILE A 93 8.08 7.33 3.95
N SER A 94 9.38 7.12 3.84
CA SER A 94 10.26 6.80 4.95
C SER A 94 11.31 7.88 5.17
N ARG A 95 11.76 8.02 6.41
CA ARG A 95 12.74 9.00 6.83
C ARG A 95 13.86 8.31 7.61
N GLY A 96 15.09 8.72 7.38
CA GLY A 96 16.24 8.16 8.11
C GLY A 96 17.50 8.97 7.94
N GLU A 97 18.46 8.76 8.84
CA GLU A 97 19.75 9.47 8.84
C GLU A 97 20.78 8.78 7.94
N ASP A 98 20.71 7.45 7.82
CA ASP A 98 21.65 6.65 7.04
C ASP A 98 21.02 6.27 5.69
N GLU A 99 21.69 6.61 4.60
CA GLU A 99 21.19 6.39 3.24
C GLU A 99 20.96 4.91 2.94
N GLU A 100 21.92 4.06 3.25
CA GLU A 100 21.84 2.64 2.92
C GLU A 100 20.76 1.94 3.76
N PHE A 101 20.71 2.22 5.06
CA PHE A 101 19.67 1.69 5.92
C PHE A 101 18.26 2.11 5.46
N LEU A 102 18.11 3.38 5.09
CA LEU A 102 16.83 3.90 4.63
C LEU A 102 16.37 3.19 3.35
N LYS A 103 17.26 3.05 2.37
CA LYS A 103 16.95 2.32 1.13
C LYS A 103 16.51 0.89 1.41
N ARG A 104 17.25 0.18 2.24
CA ARG A 104 16.94 -1.21 2.58
C ARG A 104 15.62 -1.32 3.32
N ARG A 105 15.37 -0.46 4.30
CA ARG A 105 14.08 -0.44 5.02
C ARG A 105 12.91 -0.18 4.08
N THR A 106 13.03 0.81 3.21
CA THR A 106 11.97 1.15 2.26
C THR A 106 11.67 -0.05 1.36
N MET A 107 12.69 -0.66 0.77
CA MET A 107 12.52 -1.81 -0.12
C MET A 107 11.90 -3.01 0.60
N ARG A 108 12.35 -3.29 1.83
CA ARG A 108 11.83 -4.42 2.62
C ARG A 108 10.42 -4.19 3.11
N THR A 109 10.08 -2.95 3.48
CA THR A 109 8.70 -2.62 3.90
C THR A 109 7.74 -2.75 2.71
N ILE A 110 8.13 -2.30 1.53
CA ILE A 110 7.34 -2.49 0.31
C ILE A 110 7.18 -3.99 -0.01
N ARG A 111 8.25 -4.78 0.14
CA ARG A 111 8.16 -6.24 0.01
C ARG A 111 7.14 -6.82 1.01
N GLY A 112 7.16 -6.35 2.24
CA GLY A 112 6.20 -6.78 3.26
C GLY A 112 4.76 -6.48 2.88
N ILE A 113 4.49 -5.30 2.35
CA ILE A 113 3.16 -4.92 1.85
C ILE A 113 2.75 -5.84 0.70
N GLU A 114 3.63 -6.07 -0.25
CA GLU A 114 3.37 -6.99 -1.37
C GLU A 114 3.05 -8.40 -0.88
N GLU A 115 3.86 -8.95 0.01
CA GLU A 115 3.65 -10.31 0.53
C GLU A 115 2.33 -10.45 1.28
N VAL A 116 1.97 -9.46 2.10
CA VAL A 116 0.68 -9.47 2.81
C VAL A 116 -0.48 -9.53 1.84
N LEU A 117 -0.42 -8.77 0.74
CA LEU A 117 -1.46 -8.79 -0.29
C LEU A 117 -1.48 -10.10 -1.07
N LEU A 118 -0.32 -10.66 -1.42
CA LEU A 118 -0.22 -11.91 -2.15
C LEU A 118 -0.66 -13.12 -1.33
N GLU A 119 -0.49 -13.08 -0.01
CA GLU A 119 -0.95 -14.15 0.88
C GLU A 119 -2.48 -14.15 1.06
N ASN A 120 -3.14 -13.04 0.75
CA ASN A 120 -4.60 -12.94 0.84
C ASN A 120 -5.14 -12.01 -0.24
N ILE A 121 -5.14 -12.49 -1.46
CA ILE A 121 -5.51 -11.69 -2.65
C ILE A 121 -6.97 -11.25 -2.67
N THR A 122 -7.82 -11.83 -1.83
CA THR A 122 -9.22 -11.42 -1.73
C THR A 122 -9.47 -10.44 -0.59
N LEU A 123 -8.46 -10.07 0.18
CA LEU A 123 -8.57 -9.21 1.36
C LEU A 123 -9.68 -9.67 2.30
N ASN A 124 -9.63 -10.95 2.70
CA ASN A 124 -10.66 -11.61 3.52
C ASN A 124 -12.05 -11.63 2.84
N ASN A 125 -12.08 -11.92 1.55
CA ASN A 125 -13.29 -11.96 0.72
C ASN A 125 -13.96 -10.59 0.53
N ALA A 126 -13.23 -9.52 0.73
CA ALA A 126 -13.75 -8.17 0.50
C ALA A 126 -13.74 -7.80 -0.99
N VAL A 127 -12.77 -8.30 -1.74
CA VAL A 127 -12.62 -8.07 -3.17
C VAL A 127 -12.44 -9.40 -3.90
N ASN A 128 -12.51 -9.38 -5.21
CA ASN A 128 -12.33 -10.60 -6.01
C ASN A 128 -10.87 -10.99 -6.15
N ASP A 129 -10.00 -10.01 -6.40
CA ASP A 129 -8.59 -10.27 -6.65
C ASP A 129 -7.76 -9.00 -6.46
N VAL A 130 -6.51 -9.18 -6.05
CA VAL A 130 -5.50 -8.13 -6.02
C VAL A 130 -4.30 -8.61 -6.81
N ILE A 131 -3.87 -7.82 -7.77
CA ILE A 131 -2.72 -8.10 -8.62
C ILE A 131 -1.67 -7.02 -8.41
N CYS A 132 -0.46 -7.43 -8.01
CA CYS A 132 0.67 -6.51 -7.88
C CYS A 132 1.30 -6.29 -9.26
N LEU A 133 1.39 -5.05 -9.70
CA LEU A 133 1.83 -4.69 -11.04
C LEU A 133 3.29 -4.28 -11.09
N SER A 134 3.73 -3.38 -10.21
CA SER A 134 5.08 -2.85 -10.22
C SER A 134 5.48 -2.27 -8.88
N LYS A 135 6.79 -2.17 -8.67
CA LYS A 135 7.38 -1.48 -7.53
C LYS A 135 8.36 -0.44 -8.04
N GLU A 136 8.30 0.76 -7.49
CA GLU A 136 9.18 1.86 -7.86
C GLU A 136 9.71 2.54 -6.61
N TYR A 137 10.90 3.10 -6.70
CA TYR A 137 11.56 3.78 -5.59
C TYR A 137 12.11 5.11 -6.07
N SER A 138 11.82 6.17 -5.33
CA SER A 138 12.36 7.48 -5.62
C SER A 138 13.85 7.55 -5.25
N PRO A 139 14.60 8.51 -5.83
CA PRO A 139 15.89 8.88 -5.27
C PRO A 139 15.72 9.37 -3.83
N LEU A 140 16.80 9.29 -3.06
CA LEU A 140 16.83 9.92 -1.74
C LEU A 140 16.87 11.43 -1.89
N VAL A 141 16.10 12.13 -1.07
CA VAL A 141 16.12 13.59 -0.99
C VAL A 141 16.36 14.01 0.45
N GLY A 142 17.08 15.11 0.66
CA GLY A 142 17.25 15.67 1.99
C GLY A 142 15.94 16.27 2.47
N ASP A 143 15.68 16.19 3.78
CA ASP A 143 14.55 16.89 4.37
C ASP A 143 14.91 18.39 4.62
N ASP A 144 13.94 19.17 5.06
CA ASP A 144 14.10 20.61 5.27
C ASP A 144 15.17 20.95 6.32
N SER A 145 15.46 20.03 7.23
CA SER A 145 16.47 20.22 8.26
C SER A 145 17.89 19.87 7.81
N ASN A 146 18.05 19.21 6.64
CA ASN A 146 19.29 18.64 6.12
C ASN A 146 19.93 17.61 7.06
N THR A 147 19.16 17.06 8.01
CA THR A 147 19.62 16.06 8.97
C THR A 147 19.23 14.66 8.53
N PHE A 148 18.10 14.55 7.82
CA PHE A 148 17.51 13.28 7.43
C PHE A 148 17.32 13.20 5.93
N TYR A 149 17.22 11.98 5.42
CA TYR A 149 16.82 11.69 4.07
C TYR A 149 15.37 11.19 4.06
N LEU A 150 14.67 11.50 2.97
CA LEU A 150 13.36 10.97 2.68
C LEU A 150 13.43 10.10 1.44
N GLN A 151 12.67 9.01 1.45
CA GLN A 151 12.51 8.16 0.27
C GLN A 151 11.07 7.69 0.16
N GLU A 152 10.56 7.68 -1.07
CA GLU A 152 9.26 7.10 -1.39
C GLU A 152 9.46 5.75 -2.07
N GLY A 153 8.77 4.73 -1.57
CA GLY A 153 8.59 3.47 -2.26
C GLY A 153 7.13 3.35 -2.66
N GLN A 154 6.87 2.85 -3.86
CA GLN A 154 5.51 2.75 -4.38
C GLN A 154 5.24 1.36 -4.93
N LEU A 155 4.12 0.76 -4.50
CA LEU A 155 3.60 -0.48 -5.04
C LEU A 155 2.32 -0.17 -5.80
N SER A 156 2.32 -0.44 -7.10
CA SER A 156 1.11 -0.30 -7.92
C SER A 156 0.37 -1.62 -7.98
N ILE A 157 -0.91 -1.59 -7.71
CA ILE A 157 -1.77 -2.76 -7.70
C ILE A 157 -3.02 -2.53 -8.54
N ARG A 158 -3.61 -3.64 -8.98
CA ARG A 158 -4.95 -3.66 -9.56
C ARG A 158 -5.85 -4.47 -8.64
N VAL A 159 -7.02 -3.94 -8.35
CA VAL A 159 -8.01 -4.60 -7.52
C VAL A 159 -9.26 -4.82 -8.36
N GLU A 160 -9.73 -6.05 -8.39
CA GLU A 160 -10.97 -6.40 -9.08
C GLU A 160 -12.11 -6.53 -8.08
N THR A 161 -13.21 -5.83 -8.35
CA THR A 161 -14.43 -5.92 -7.57
C THR A 161 -15.62 -6.19 -8.46
N MET A 162 -16.61 -6.89 -7.92
CA MET A 162 -17.92 -7.08 -8.56
C MET A 162 -19.02 -6.65 -7.58
N GLU A 163 -20.00 -5.97 -8.11
CA GLU A 163 -21.22 -5.63 -7.38
C GLU A 163 -22.39 -6.49 -7.82
#